data_7de00911f166ac5fe4a23b1c988366f3
#
_entry.id   7de00911f166ac5fe4a23b1c988366f3
#
_cell.length_a   1.000
_cell.length_b   1.000
_cell.length_c   1.000
_cell.angle_alpha   90.00
_cell.angle_beta   90.00
_cell.angle_gamma   90.00
#
_symmetry.space_group_name_H-M   'P 1'
#
loop_
_entity.id
_entity.type
_entity.pdbx_description
1 polymer ?
#
loop_
_entity_poly.entity_id
_entity_poly.type
_entity_poly.pdbx_seq_one_letter_code
_entity_poly.pdbx_strand_id
1 'polypeptide(L)'
;MILRGGVLLFLLLAVILTGIYFLRDSQEEEPTLEEIVESKLNAYQTDLVDSMDSFKTNRDVAQYLLAWGKNKGISCSIDSHDNVTFTLKASDDTWKSRKPVVFLCEYNVKSLAVDPEPIAAALTIAKNTKQHGKVKLIFSPSDGIGSSGVSALSASSFTSRTEVFCLGKSAFSKISLETGGYLKFRLSDKLHYQSTSYDKAYRVRISGLPAEKISAYMGSGVNPIKQLGSVLANFKSTSLLFELASFRGGNSADTAPDGAVMTIVISSADEAKFISKMDKALDRFYDKYAEQYPEVSYTYEEVEPPKRVLATEDAENIVSLLYTAFNGTYYKDDDGNVIALTNIGSISTKNQRLRVQVSALSCAQEYLDE
;
A
#
# COMPACT_ATOMS: atom_id res chain seq x y z
N MET A 1 -3.13 -76.45 44.12
CA MET A 1 -3.74 -75.14 44.38
C MET A 1 -2.78 -73.94 44.29
N ILE A 2 -1.49 -74.16 44.19
CA ILE A 2 -0.45 -73.08 44.14
C ILE A 2 -0.21 -72.53 42.77
N LEU A 3 -0.52 -73.26 41.66
CA LEU A 3 -0.26 -72.80 40.29
C LEU A 3 -1.26 -71.75 39.79
N ARG A 4 -2.49 -71.69 40.34
CA ARG A 4 -3.50 -70.68 39.90
C ARG A 4 -3.31 -69.30 40.49
N GLY A 5 -2.65 -69.20 41.67
CA GLY A 5 -2.39 -67.89 42.26
C GLY A 5 -1.27 -67.14 41.59
N GLY A 6 -0.26 -67.82 41.06
CA GLY A 6 0.88 -67.18 40.36
C GLY A 6 0.51 -66.58 39.02
N VAL A 7 -0.39 -67.26 38.27
CA VAL A 7 -0.87 -66.74 36.99
C VAL A 7 -1.74 -65.48 37.16
N LEU A 8 -2.60 -65.45 38.21
CA LEU A 8 -3.42 -64.29 38.52
C LEU A 8 -2.61 -63.06 38.92
N LEU A 9 -1.55 -63.31 39.74
CA LEU A 9 -0.63 -62.27 40.18
C LEU A 9 0.15 -61.69 38.99
N PHE A 10 0.60 -62.55 38.07
CA PHE A 10 1.32 -62.14 36.86
C PHE A 10 0.43 -61.32 35.91
N LEU A 11 -0.85 -61.70 35.71
CA LEU A 11 -1.81 -60.93 34.93
C LEU A 11 -2.15 -59.59 35.56
N LEU A 12 -2.26 -59.54 36.90
CA LEU A 12 -2.47 -58.26 37.62
C LEU A 12 -1.30 -57.32 37.50
N LEU A 13 -0.07 -57.81 37.62
CA LEU A 13 1.17 -57.07 37.41
C LEU A 13 1.31 -56.58 35.96
N ALA A 14 0.95 -57.42 34.99
CA ALA A 14 0.96 -57.02 33.57
C ALA A 14 -0.06 -55.90 33.28
N VAL A 15 -1.27 -55.96 33.85
CA VAL A 15 -2.28 -54.92 33.72
C VAL A 15 -1.86 -53.60 34.40
N ILE A 16 -1.22 -53.70 35.59
CA ILE A 16 -0.70 -52.51 36.29
C ILE A 16 0.46 -51.91 35.51
N LEU A 17 1.41 -52.71 34.99
CA LEU A 17 2.52 -52.21 34.18
C LEU A 17 2.09 -51.63 32.87
N THR A 18 1.09 -52.22 32.20
CA THR A 18 0.48 -51.63 30.97
C THR A 18 -0.28 -50.36 31.32
N GLY A 19 -1.02 -50.29 32.41
CA GLY A 19 -1.67 -49.10 32.91
C GLY A 19 -0.70 -47.95 33.22
N ILE A 20 0.43 -48.29 33.89
CA ILE A 20 1.50 -47.31 34.18
C ILE A 20 2.20 -46.87 32.87
N TYR A 21 2.40 -47.77 31.90
CA TYR A 21 2.98 -47.43 30.60
C TYR A 21 2.06 -46.49 29.82
N PHE A 22 0.75 -46.78 29.74
CA PHE A 22 -0.24 -45.90 29.14
C PHE A 22 -0.40 -44.56 29.88
N LEU A 23 -0.31 -44.54 31.22
CA LEU A 23 -0.34 -43.30 32.00
C LEU A 23 0.95 -42.46 31.85
N ARG A 24 2.07 -43.11 31.52
CA ARG A 24 3.33 -42.43 31.29
C ARG A 24 3.46 -41.90 29.88
N ASP A 25 2.82 -42.55 28.91
CA ASP A 25 2.79 -42.12 27.50
C ASP A 25 1.72 -41.04 27.24
N SER A 26 0.82 -40.80 28.19
CA SER A 26 -0.21 -39.77 28.15
C SER A 26 0.12 -38.56 29.02
N GLN A 27 1.35 -38.37 29.46
CA GLN A 27 1.81 -37.05 29.90
C GLN A 27 2.01 -36.24 28.62
N GLU A 28 0.97 -35.53 28.19
CA GLU A 28 1.12 -34.41 27.25
C GLU A 28 2.21 -33.50 27.83
N GLU A 29 3.32 -33.38 27.14
CA GLU A 29 4.39 -32.45 27.54
C GLU A 29 3.72 -31.06 27.66
N GLU A 30 3.92 -30.39 28.79
CA GLU A 30 3.38 -29.05 28.94
C GLU A 30 3.91 -28.19 27.78
N PRO A 31 3.01 -27.51 27.03
CA PRO A 31 3.42 -26.76 25.84
C PRO A 31 4.49 -25.73 26.23
N THR A 32 5.52 -25.66 25.41
CA THR A 32 6.58 -24.66 25.54
C THR A 32 6.03 -23.24 25.45
N LEU A 33 6.78 -22.26 25.96
CA LEU A 33 6.37 -20.85 25.82
C LEU A 33 6.18 -20.44 24.34
N GLU A 34 7.02 -21.00 23.46
CA GLU A 34 6.96 -20.74 22.02
C GLU A 34 5.65 -21.27 21.42
N GLU A 35 5.29 -22.51 21.71
CA GLU A 35 4.02 -23.12 21.26
C GLU A 35 2.78 -22.37 21.80
N ILE A 36 2.84 -21.92 23.06
CA ILE A 36 1.76 -21.10 23.63
C ILE A 36 1.63 -19.77 22.88
N VAL A 37 2.75 -19.08 22.61
CA VAL A 37 2.76 -17.80 21.91
C VAL A 37 2.27 -17.98 20.47
N GLU A 38 2.78 -18.99 19.76
CA GLU A 38 2.37 -19.30 18.39
C GLU A 38 0.88 -19.65 18.31
N SER A 39 0.37 -20.48 19.21
CA SER A 39 -1.05 -20.82 19.28
C SER A 39 -1.94 -19.58 19.48
N LYS A 40 -1.51 -18.64 20.34
CA LYS A 40 -2.25 -17.40 20.57
C LYS A 40 -2.18 -16.44 19.39
N LEU A 41 -1.00 -16.32 18.78
CA LEU A 41 -0.80 -15.53 17.57
C LEU A 41 -1.74 -16.00 16.45
N ASN A 42 -1.71 -17.32 16.18
CA ASN A 42 -2.56 -17.94 15.15
C ASN A 42 -4.06 -17.76 15.45
N ALA A 43 -4.47 -17.91 16.72
CA ALA A 43 -5.87 -17.68 17.10
C ALA A 43 -6.33 -16.25 16.85
N TYR A 44 -5.54 -15.23 17.24
CA TYR A 44 -5.88 -13.82 17.00
C TYR A 44 -5.80 -13.44 15.52
N GLN A 45 -4.89 -14.04 14.78
CA GLN A 45 -4.82 -13.87 13.33
C GLN A 45 -6.09 -14.42 12.65
N THR A 46 -6.53 -15.61 13.03
CA THR A 46 -7.76 -16.22 12.52
C THR A 46 -8.99 -15.36 12.85
N ASP A 47 -9.15 -14.96 14.11
CA ASP A 47 -10.25 -14.08 14.54
C ASP A 47 -10.29 -12.78 13.74
N LEU A 48 -9.13 -12.21 13.42
CA LEU A 48 -9.00 -10.98 12.63
C LEU A 48 -9.40 -11.23 11.17
N VAL A 49 -8.90 -12.31 10.56
CA VAL A 49 -9.22 -12.71 9.18
C VAL A 49 -10.71 -12.98 9.03
N ASP A 50 -11.33 -13.72 9.94
CA ASP A 50 -12.77 -14.03 9.93
C ASP A 50 -13.65 -12.78 10.05
N SER A 51 -13.10 -11.71 10.66
CA SER A 51 -13.81 -10.43 10.81
C SER A 51 -13.68 -9.50 9.60
N MET A 52 -12.79 -9.79 8.63
CA MET A 52 -12.40 -8.87 7.56
C MET A 52 -13.54 -8.46 6.64
N ASP A 53 -14.47 -9.36 6.34
CA ASP A 53 -15.62 -9.07 5.46
C ASP A 53 -16.51 -7.95 6.02
N SER A 54 -16.43 -7.71 7.34
CA SER A 54 -17.14 -6.61 8.02
C SER A 54 -16.43 -5.26 7.93
N PHE A 55 -15.14 -5.23 7.56
CA PHE A 55 -14.33 -4.01 7.52
C PHE A 55 -14.38 -3.35 6.15
N LYS A 56 -14.93 -2.16 6.05
CA LYS A 56 -14.97 -1.33 4.84
C LYS A 56 -13.99 -0.15 4.90
N THR A 57 -13.67 0.29 6.10
CA THR A 57 -12.83 1.46 6.36
C THR A 57 -11.84 1.19 7.49
N ASN A 58 -10.80 2.02 7.61
CA ASN A 58 -9.89 1.96 8.76
C ASN A 58 -10.64 2.19 10.08
N ARG A 59 -11.74 2.95 10.07
CA ARG A 59 -12.60 3.16 11.24
C ARG A 59 -13.23 1.87 11.75
N ASP A 60 -13.63 0.96 10.85
CA ASP A 60 -14.20 -0.33 11.24
C ASP A 60 -13.16 -1.19 11.96
N VAL A 61 -11.91 -1.22 11.46
CA VAL A 61 -10.78 -1.89 12.11
C VAL A 61 -10.52 -1.29 13.50
N ALA A 62 -10.53 0.05 13.62
CA ALA A 62 -10.34 0.74 14.89
C ALA A 62 -11.44 0.38 15.91
N GLN A 63 -12.68 0.31 15.48
CA GLN A 63 -13.81 -0.09 16.35
C GLN A 63 -13.68 -1.57 16.79
N TYR A 64 -13.27 -2.45 15.89
CA TYR A 64 -12.98 -3.85 16.22
C TYR A 64 -11.90 -3.95 17.31
N LEU A 65 -10.77 -3.27 17.12
CA LEU A 65 -9.67 -3.27 18.09
C LEU A 65 -10.11 -2.69 19.45
N LEU A 66 -10.87 -1.60 19.45
CA LEU A 66 -11.41 -1.00 20.66
C LEU A 66 -12.35 -1.97 21.39
N ALA A 67 -13.25 -2.63 20.68
CA ALA A 67 -14.17 -3.64 21.22
C ALA A 67 -13.40 -4.84 21.77
N TRP A 68 -12.41 -5.33 21.03
CA TRP A 68 -11.55 -6.43 21.46
C TRP A 68 -10.84 -6.11 22.79
N GLY A 69 -10.22 -4.92 22.88
CA GLY A 69 -9.54 -4.49 24.10
C GLY A 69 -10.48 -4.41 25.30
N LYS A 70 -11.68 -3.82 25.12
CA LYS A 70 -12.73 -3.75 26.16
C LYS A 70 -13.17 -5.14 26.62
N ASN A 71 -13.42 -6.06 25.67
CA ASN A 71 -13.83 -7.44 25.98
C ASN A 71 -12.75 -8.24 26.74
N LYS A 72 -11.48 -7.91 26.52
CA LYS A 72 -10.35 -8.51 27.26
C LYS A 72 -10.00 -7.80 28.57
N GLY A 73 -10.75 -6.76 28.95
CA GLY A 73 -10.55 -6.00 30.18
C GLY A 73 -9.32 -5.08 30.16
N ILE A 74 -8.87 -4.66 28.96
CA ILE A 74 -7.73 -3.77 28.77
C ILE A 74 -8.22 -2.34 28.75
N SER A 75 -7.49 -1.44 29.44
CA SER A 75 -7.75 0.01 29.34
C SER A 75 -7.41 0.50 27.93
N CYS A 76 -8.41 0.96 27.18
CA CYS A 76 -8.23 1.35 25.78
C CYS A 76 -9.03 2.60 25.44
N SER A 77 -8.53 3.37 24.47
CA SER A 77 -9.14 4.58 23.92
C SER A 77 -8.93 4.67 22.42
N ILE A 78 -9.74 5.48 21.76
CA ILE A 78 -9.61 5.83 20.34
C ILE A 78 -9.62 7.35 20.21
N ASP A 79 -8.78 7.90 19.34
CA ASP A 79 -8.76 9.34 19.04
C ASP A 79 -9.55 9.68 17.76
N SER A 80 -9.56 10.97 17.39
CA SER A 80 -10.26 11.48 16.20
C SER A 80 -9.64 11.03 14.88
N HIS A 81 -8.43 10.48 14.90
CA HIS A 81 -7.69 9.99 13.74
C HIS A 81 -7.66 8.45 13.66
N ASP A 82 -8.56 7.79 14.41
CA ASP A 82 -8.68 6.34 14.49
C ASP A 82 -7.46 5.62 15.10
N ASN A 83 -6.57 6.33 15.79
CA ASN A 83 -5.55 5.68 16.60
C ASN A 83 -6.20 5.01 17.82
N VAL A 84 -5.99 3.71 17.97
CA VAL A 84 -6.44 2.95 19.13
C VAL A 84 -5.26 2.70 20.05
N THR A 85 -5.39 3.10 21.31
CA THR A 85 -4.34 2.93 22.33
C THR A 85 -4.79 1.97 23.41
N PHE A 86 -4.03 0.91 23.64
CA PHE A 86 -4.14 0.04 24.80
C PHE A 86 -3.10 0.45 25.82
N THR A 87 -3.49 0.51 27.09
CA THR A 87 -2.61 0.90 28.19
C THR A 87 -2.55 -0.20 29.23
N LEU A 88 -1.37 -0.78 29.42
CA LEU A 88 -1.08 -1.76 30.45
C LEU A 88 -0.28 -1.08 31.55
N LYS A 89 -0.79 -1.16 32.80
CA LYS A 89 -0.06 -0.72 33.97
C LYS A 89 1.05 -1.73 34.26
N ALA A 90 2.10 -1.30 34.98
CA ALA A 90 3.10 -2.26 35.45
C ALA A 90 2.44 -3.41 36.22
N SER A 91 2.92 -4.63 35.98
CA SER A 91 2.35 -5.87 36.56
C SER A 91 2.38 -5.87 38.09
N ASP A 92 3.42 -5.29 38.65
CA ASP A 92 3.60 -5.09 40.10
C ASP A 92 4.57 -3.93 40.40
N ASP A 93 4.86 -3.70 41.67
CA ASP A 93 5.69 -2.56 42.11
C ASP A 93 7.14 -2.67 41.66
N THR A 94 7.65 -3.87 41.47
CA THR A 94 9.04 -4.14 41.02
C THR A 94 9.25 -3.62 39.60
N TRP A 95 8.21 -3.66 38.76
CA TRP A 95 8.26 -3.25 37.37
C TRP A 95 7.92 -1.80 37.13
N LYS A 96 7.42 -1.06 38.14
CA LYS A 96 7.03 0.36 38.02
C LYS A 96 8.20 1.27 37.65
N SER A 97 9.43 0.95 38.06
CA SER A 97 10.64 1.74 37.82
C SER A 97 11.24 1.52 36.43
N ARG A 98 10.78 0.49 35.70
CA ARG A 98 11.26 0.20 34.34
C ARG A 98 10.85 1.28 33.36
N LYS A 99 11.65 1.45 32.31
CA LYS A 99 11.32 2.37 31.23
C LYS A 99 9.96 2.00 30.62
N PRO A 100 9.11 2.97 30.31
CA PRO A 100 7.89 2.73 29.55
C PRO A 100 8.22 2.19 28.16
N VAL A 101 7.44 1.25 27.68
CA VAL A 101 7.55 0.66 26.35
C VAL A 101 6.30 1.02 25.54
N VAL A 102 6.50 1.41 24.28
CA VAL A 102 5.42 1.60 23.32
C VAL A 102 5.64 0.63 22.16
N PHE A 103 4.65 -0.19 21.88
CA PHE A 103 4.55 -0.92 20.63
C PHE A 103 3.64 -0.13 19.67
N LEU A 104 4.18 0.25 18.53
CA LEU A 104 3.44 0.93 17.47
C LEU A 104 3.15 -0.09 16.36
N CYS A 105 1.88 -0.25 16.03
CA CYS A 105 1.40 -1.15 14.99
C CYS A 105 0.57 -0.35 13.99
N GLU A 106 1.05 -0.21 12.77
CA GLU A 106 0.26 0.39 11.70
C GLU A 106 -0.73 -0.61 11.12
N TYR A 107 -1.91 -0.13 10.72
CA TYR A 107 -2.91 -0.94 10.05
C TYR A 107 -3.55 -0.20 8.86
N ASN A 108 -3.98 -0.98 7.87
CA ASN A 108 -4.74 -0.49 6.73
C ASN A 108 -5.75 -1.56 6.32
N VAL A 109 -7.01 -1.18 6.22
CA VAL A 109 -8.09 -2.10 5.84
C VAL A 109 -7.83 -2.82 4.52
N LYS A 110 -7.15 -2.17 3.57
CA LYS A 110 -6.85 -2.74 2.24
C LYS A 110 -5.73 -3.78 2.27
N SER A 111 -4.80 -3.67 3.21
CA SER A 111 -3.67 -4.60 3.34
C SER A 111 -3.88 -5.64 4.43
N LEU A 112 -4.90 -5.50 5.25
CA LEU A 112 -5.16 -6.36 6.40
C LEU A 112 -5.37 -7.83 6.01
N ALA A 113 -6.00 -8.08 4.84
CA ALA A 113 -6.19 -9.42 4.31
C ALA A 113 -4.88 -10.14 3.95
N VAL A 114 -3.82 -9.36 3.66
CA VAL A 114 -2.52 -9.88 3.23
C VAL A 114 -1.54 -9.93 4.40
N ASP A 115 -1.74 -9.08 5.42
CA ASP A 115 -0.79 -8.87 6.51
C ASP A 115 -1.47 -8.61 7.88
N PRO A 116 -2.17 -9.62 8.43
CA PRO A 116 -2.79 -9.51 9.75
C PRO A 116 -1.81 -9.72 10.92
N GLU A 117 -0.61 -10.27 10.66
CA GLU A 117 0.34 -10.70 11.71
C GLU A 117 0.76 -9.58 12.67
N PRO A 118 1.06 -8.32 12.23
CA PRO A 118 1.47 -7.28 13.16
C PRO A 118 0.41 -6.96 14.22
N ILE A 119 -0.86 -6.94 13.81
CA ILE A 119 -1.98 -6.75 14.74
C ILE A 119 -2.10 -7.94 15.68
N ALA A 120 -2.09 -9.18 15.17
CA ALA A 120 -2.16 -10.39 15.98
C ALA A 120 -1.02 -10.45 16.99
N ALA A 121 0.20 -10.06 16.60
CA ALA A 121 1.35 -9.95 17.50
C ALA A 121 1.11 -8.92 18.61
N ALA A 122 0.61 -7.73 18.28
CA ALA A 122 0.25 -6.71 19.24
C ALA A 122 -0.82 -7.19 20.24
N LEU A 123 -1.87 -7.88 19.75
CA LEU A 123 -2.91 -8.47 20.59
C LEU A 123 -2.37 -9.56 21.50
N THR A 124 -1.43 -10.38 21.00
CA THR A 124 -0.75 -11.41 21.79
C THR A 124 0.07 -10.78 22.90
N ILE A 125 0.84 -9.73 22.64
CA ILE A 125 1.58 -8.97 23.65
C ILE A 125 0.61 -8.39 24.68
N ALA A 126 -0.48 -7.74 24.24
CA ALA A 126 -1.45 -7.07 25.11
C ALA A 126 -2.07 -8.01 26.17
N LYS A 127 -2.29 -9.27 25.82
CA LYS A 127 -3.03 -10.21 26.69
C LYS A 127 -2.15 -11.24 27.39
N ASN A 128 -1.02 -11.62 26.82
CA ASN A 128 -0.26 -12.76 27.33
C ASN A 128 1.05 -12.36 28.05
N THR A 129 1.40 -11.07 28.09
CA THR A 129 2.56 -10.61 28.87
C THR A 129 2.24 -10.60 30.35
N LYS A 130 2.97 -11.35 31.14
CA LYS A 130 2.73 -11.53 32.60
C LYS A 130 3.54 -10.57 33.47
N GLN A 131 4.79 -10.32 33.12
CA GLN A 131 5.71 -9.46 33.89
C GLN A 131 6.21 -8.33 33.00
N HIS A 132 5.76 -7.12 33.27
CA HIS A 132 6.09 -5.96 32.46
C HIS A 132 6.00 -4.63 33.23
N GLY A 133 6.77 -3.66 32.80
CA GLY A 133 6.61 -2.26 33.19
C GLY A 133 5.35 -1.64 32.58
N LYS A 134 5.34 -0.32 32.48
CA LYS A 134 4.26 0.36 31.75
C LYS A 134 4.40 0.08 30.25
N VAL A 135 3.33 -0.44 29.64
CA VAL A 135 3.29 -0.72 28.20
C VAL A 135 2.11 0.02 27.57
N LYS A 136 2.34 0.64 26.43
CA LYS A 136 1.28 1.10 25.53
C LYS A 136 1.40 0.33 24.20
N LEU A 137 0.26 -0.06 23.66
CA LEU A 137 0.17 -0.53 22.28
C LEU A 137 -0.68 0.48 21.52
N ILE A 138 -0.12 1.04 20.47
CA ILE A 138 -0.79 2.04 19.63
C ILE A 138 -1.00 1.43 18.26
N PHE A 139 -2.27 1.22 17.91
CA PHE A 139 -2.68 0.83 16.57
C PHE A 139 -3.03 2.09 15.80
N SER A 140 -2.34 2.34 14.71
CA SER A 140 -2.42 3.59 13.96
C SER A 140 -2.80 3.33 12.51
N PRO A 141 -3.82 4.01 11.96
CA PRO A 141 -4.18 3.83 10.56
C PRO A 141 -3.09 4.39 9.63
N SER A 142 -2.86 3.65 8.54
CA SER A 142 -1.91 4.02 7.49
C SER A 142 -2.63 4.08 6.15
N ASP A 143 -2.27 5.02 5.29
CA ASP A 143 -2.79 5.12 3.92
C ASP A 143 -1.96 4.30 2.91
N GLY A 144 -1.03 3.49 3.40
CA GLY A 144 -0.14 2.61 2.61
C GLY A 144 1.27 3.15 2.45
N ILE A 145 1.44 4.40 2.05
CA ILE A 145 2.71 5.13 2.12
C ILE A 145 2.44 6.44 2.86
N GLY A 146 3.02 6.56 4.03
CA GLY A 146 2.76 7.66 4.95
C GLY A 146 1.92 7.23 6.14
N SER A 147 2.38 7.58 7.31
CA SER A 147 1.82 7.21 8.60
C SER A 147 0.84 8.30 9.06
N SER A 148 -0.29 8.46 8.34
CA SER A 148 -1.25 9.55 8.62
C SER A 148 -1.75 9.54 10.07
N GLY A 149 -2.01 8.36 10.61
CA GLY A 149 -2.40 8.21 12.01
C GLY A 149 -1.26 8.52 12.99
N VAL A 150 -0.05 8.06 12.69
CA VAL A 150 1.13 8.30 13.53
C VAL A 150 1.46 9.79 13.62
N SER A 151 1.36 10.52 12.50
CA SER A 151 1.60 11.97 12.45
C SER A 151 0.62 12.78 13.33
N ALA A 152 -0.55 12.22 13.65
CA ALA A 152 -1.55 12.83 14.51
C ALA A 152 -1.38 12.48 16.01
N LEU A 153 -0.44 11.57 16.34
CA LEU A 153 -0.20 11.19 17.73
C LEU A 153 0.38 12.38 18.53
N SER A 154 -0.15 12.59 19.73
CA SER A 154 0.40 13.59 20.63
C SER A 154 1.80 13.22 21.09
N ALA A 155 2.73 14.19 21.11
CA ALA A 155 4.06 14.03 21.69
C ALA A 155 4.02 13.54 23.15
N SER A 156 2.93 13.80 23.88
CA SER A 156 2.71 13.27 25.24
C SER A 156 2.56 11.74 25.30
N SER A 157 2.33 11.07 24.17
CA SER A 157 2.33 9.60 24.09
C SER A 157 3.73 9.03 24.31
N PHE A 158 4.76 9.83 24.12
CA PHE A 158 6.17 9.46 24.17
C PHE A 158 6.90 10.37 25.16
N THR A 159 7.84 9.81 25.90
CA THR A 159 8.75 10.57 26.77
C THR A 159 10.18 10.29 26.33
N SER A 160 11.13 11.12 26.72
CA SER A 160 12.58 10.88 26.44
C SER A 160 13.11 9.54 26.98
N ARG A 161 12.36 8.88 27.86
CA ARG A 161 12.70 7.58 28.43
C ARG A 161 11.92 6.41 27.81
N THR A 162 10.99 6.68 26.90
CA THR A 162 10.15 5.65 26.28
C THR A 162 10.95 4.89 25.22
N GLU A 163 10.93 3.58 25.30
CA GLU A 163 11.43 2.70 24.24
C GLU A 163 10.28 2.38 23.29
N VAL A 164 10.49 2.57 21.97
CA VAL A 164 9.47 2.38 20.94
C VAL A 164 9.86 1.22 20.04
N PHE A 165 8.96 0.26 19.87
CA PHE A 165 9.09 -0.87 18.97
C PHE A 165 7.98 -0.77 17.91
N CYS A 166 8.36 -0.70 16.63
CA CYS A 166 7.42 -0.73 15.53
C CYS A 166 7.15 -2.19 15.14
N LEU A 167 5.89 -2.60 15.20
CA LEU A 167 5.45 -3.91 14.73
C LEU A 167 5.02 -3.78 13.28
N GLY A 168 5.76 -4.40 12.39
CA GLY A 168 5.50 -4.38 10.96
C GLY A 168 5.98 -5.66 10.32
N LYS A 169 5.59 -5.86 9.05
CA LYS A 169 6.09 -6.99 8.27
C LYS A 169 7.51 -6.67 7.82
N SER A 170 8.47 -7.35 8.39
CA SER A 170 9.82 -7.43 7.84
C SER A 170 10.07 -8.85 7.35
N ALA A 171 10.78 -8.99 6.23
CA ALA A 171 11.31 -10.31 5.86
C ALA A 171 12.21 -10.78 6.99
N PHE A 172 12.02 -12.02 7.43
CA PHE A 172 12.86 -12.65 8.45
C PHE A 172 14.34 -12.41 8.10
N SER A 173 15.14 -11.97 9.06
CA SER A 173 16.58 -11.67 8.91
C SER A 173 16.95 -10.43 8.05
N LYS A 174 16.05 -9.53 7.75
CA LYS A 174 16.41 -8.23 7.17
C LYS A 174 16.39 -7.13 8.23
N ILE A 175 17.50 -6.41 8.34
CA ILE A 175 17.62 -5.17 9.12
C ILE A 175 17.67 -4.03 8.11
N SER A 176 16.71 -3.09 8.18
CA SER A 176 16.79 -1.86 7.40
C SER A 176 17.60 -0.83 8.20
N LEU A 177 18.73 -0.41 7.66
CA LEU A 177 19.60 0.59 8.28
C LEU A 177 19.22 2.01 7.89
N GLU A 178 18.40 2.17 6.84
CA GLU A 178 17.99 3.45 6.29
C GLU A 178 16.49 3.47 6.03
N THR A 179 15.89 4.64 6.18
CA THR A 179 14.49 4.91 5.82
C THR A 179 14.45 5.95 4.73
N GLY A 180 13.64 5.71 3.69
CA GLY A 180 13.41 6.68 2.63
C GLY A 180 12.37 7.73 3.03
N GLY A 181 12.52 8.94 2.51
CA GLY A 181 11.50 9.97 2.53
C GLY A 181 10.45 9.74 1.41
N TYR A 182 9.23 10.18 1.66
CA TYR A 182 8.13 10.11 0.72
C TYR A 182 7.36 11.43 0.69
N LEU A 183 7.16 11.95 -0.52
CA LEU A 183 6.35 13.13 -0.76
C LEU A 183 5.18 12.79 -1.68
N LYS A 184 4.07 13.45 -1.45
CA LYS A 184 2.85 13.33 -2.24
C LYS A 184 2.24 14.69 -2.45
N PHE A 185 2.07 15.09 -3.70
CA PHE A 185 1.42 16.35 -4.00
C PHE A 185 0.26 16.16 -4.98
N ARG A 186 -0.66 17.08 -4.85
CA ARG A 186 -1.79 17.21 -5.77
C ARG A 186 -1.78 18.60 -6.38
N LEU A 187 -1.65 18.62 -7.70
CA LEU A 187 -1.95 19.81 -8.48
C LEU A 187 -3.43 19.81 -8.83
N SER A 188 -4.09 20.95 -8.69
CA SER A 188 -5.50 21.09 -9.08
C SER A 188 -5.76 22.49 -9.57
N ASP A 189 -6.36 22.57 -10.78
CA ASP A 189 -6.72 23.84 -11.38
C ASP A 189 -8.10 23.77 -12.05
N LYS A 190 -8.74 24.91 -12.25
CA LYS A 190 -10.00 25.03 -12.98
C LYS A 190 -9.72 24.99 -14.47
N LEU A 191 -10.54 24.23 -15.20
CA LEU A 191 -10.44 24.12 -16.65
C LEU A 191 -11.57 24.89 -17.34
N HIS A 192 -11.21 25.59 -18.40
CA HIS A 192 -12.13 26.28 -19.27
C HIS A 192 -12.38 25.44 -20.53
N TYR A 193 -13.56 25.60 -21.11
CA TYR A 193 -13.98 24.85 -22.29
C TYR A 193 -14.50 25.78 -23.34
N GLN A 194 -14.15 25.47 -24.58
CA GLN A 194 -14.62 26.15 -25.77
C GLN A 194 -15.40 25.20 -26.69
N SER A 195 -16.10 25.74 -27.68
CA SER A 195 -16.73 24.93 -28.71
C SER A 195 -15.69 24.25 -29.58
N THR A 196 -15.94 23.01 -29.98
CA THR A 196 -15.09 22.25 -30.90
C THR A 196 -15.03 22.94 -32.26
N SER A 197 -13.83 23.10 -32.82
CA SER A 197 -13.61 23.76 -34.13
C SER A 197 -13.29 22.74 -35.22
N TYR A 198 -12.85 21.56 -34.91
CA TYR A 198 -12.49 20.50 -35.84
C TYR A 198 -13.56 19.39 -35.88
N ASP A 199 -13.48 18.53 -36.89
CA ASP A 199 -14.56 17.62 -37.29
C ASP A 199 -14.25 16.14 -37.13
N LYS A 200 -12.99 15.75 -36.80
CA LYS A 200 -12.57 14.36 -36.56
C LYS A 200 -12.04 14.17 -35.16
N ALA A 201 -12.61 13.24 -34.41
CA ALA A 201 -12.14 12.95 -33.07
C ALA A 201 -11.59 11.52 -32.92
N TYR A 202 -10.53 11.40 -32.12
CA TYR A 202 -9.89 10.13 -31.86
C TYR A 202 -9.74 9.92 -30.35
N ARG A 203 -10.07 8.72 -29.90
CA ARG A 203 -9.75 8.23 -28.57
C ARG A 203 -8.47 7.43 -28.63
N VAL A 204 -7.46 7.87 -27.93
CA VAL A 204 -6.14 7.21 -27.82
C VAL A 204 -6.03 6.62 -26.44
N ARG A 205 -5.68 5.32 -26.32
CA ARG A 205 -5.67 4.57 -25.07
C ARG A 205 -4.42 3.69 -24.97
N ILE A 206 -3.83 3.68 -23.77
CA ILE A 206 -2.88 2.65 -23.32
C ILE A 206 -3.52 1.95 -22.11
N SER A 207 -3.48 0.63 -22.05
CA SER A 207 -4.03 -0.18 -20.95
C SER A 207 -3.30 -1.52 -20.84
N GLY A 208 -3.54 -2.26 -19.75
CA GLY A 208 -2.91 -3.58 -19.54
C GLY A 208 -1.52 -3.51 -18.89
N LEU A 209 -1.13 -2.36 -18.36
CA LEU A 209 0.10 -2.25 -17.56
C LEU A 209 -0.18 -2.65 -16.10
N PRO A 210 0.81 -3.19 -15.37
CA PRO A 210 0.65 -3.52 -13.96
C PRO A 210 0.51 -2.26 -13.11
N ALA A 211 -0.49 -2.25 -12.21
CA ALA A 211 -0.68 -1.19 -11.21
C ALA A 211 0.22 -1.46 -9.98
N GLU A 212 1.52 -1.37 -10.14
CA GLU A 212 2.47 -1.63 -9.06
C GLU A 212 2.56 -0.46 -8.08
N LYS A 213 2.81 -0.77 -6.80
CA LYS A 213 3.15 0.27 -5.81
C LYS A 213 4.46 0.95 -6.22
N ILE A 214 4.56 2.26 -6.01
CA ILE A 214 5.74 3.04 -6.40
C ILE A 214 7.04 2.46 -5.82
N SER A 215 7.01 1.89 -4.61
CA SER A 215 8.14 1.21 -3.98
C SER A 215 8.60 -0.06 -4.70
N ALA A 216 7.70 -0.73 -5.44
CA ALA A 216 8.02 -1.89 -6.26
C ALA A 216 8.32 -1.49 -7.71
N TYR A 217 7.66 -0.46 -8.21
CA TYR A 217 7.84 0.10 -9.55
C TYR A 217 9.28 0.59 -9.81
N MET A 218 9.93 1.17 -8.79
CA MET A 218 11.32 1.64 -8.81
C MET A 218 11.68 2.54 -10.01
N GLY A 219 10.68 3.17 -10.63
CA GLY A 219 10.86 4.05 -11.76
C GLY A 219 11.29 3.41 -13.08
N SER A 220 11.33 2.09 -13.16
CA SER A 220 11.89 1.35 -14.32
C SER A 220 10.87 1.05 -15.42
N GLY A 221 9.58 1.15 -15.14
CA GLY A 221 8.53 0.83 -16.09
C GLY A 221 8.06 1.99 -16.96
N VAL A 222 7.14 1.69 -17.88
CA VAL A 222 6.49 2.70 -18.70
C VAL A 222 5.35 3.39 -17.93
N ASN A 223 5.30 4.72 -18.00
CA ASN A 223 4.16 5.48 -17.48
C ASN A 223 3.25 5.90 -18.65
N PRO A 224 2.03 5.35 -18.76
CA PRO A 224 1.13 5.62 -19.90
C PRO A 224 0.67 7.08 -19.98
N ILE A 225 0.63 7.81 -18.85
CA ILE A 225 0.31 9.24 -18.80
C ILE A 225 1.43 10.01 -19.52
N LYS A 226 2.68 9.72 -19.23
CA LYS A 226 3.84 10.34 -19.89
C LYS A 226 3.92 9.96 -21.37
N GLN A 227 3.57 8.72 -21.73
CA GLN A 227 3.55 8.29 -23.14
C GLN A 227 2.54 9.08 -23.95
N LEU A 228 1.30 9.22 -23.47
CA LEU A 228 0.30 10.03 -24.15
C LEU A 228 0.65 11.53 -24.14
N GLY A 229 1.24 12.03 -23.05
CA GLY A 229 1.77 13.40 -23.00
C GLY A 229 2.86 13.66 -24.05
N SER A 230 3.75 12.70 -24.26
CA SER A 230 4.79 12.78 -25.29
C SER A 230 4.23 12.81 -26.71
N VAL A 231 3.13 12.08 -26.94
CA VAL A 231 2.43 12.13 -28.25
C VAL A 231 1.85 13.53 -28.50
N LEU A 232 1.19 14.13 -27.50
CA LEU A 232 0.67 15.50 -27.63
C LEU A 232 1.79 16.52 -27.88
N ALA A 233 2.91 16.39 -27.17
CA ALA A 233 4.09 17.24 -27.38
C ALA A 233 4.67 17.05 -28.80
N ASN A 234 4.70 15.83 -29.32
CA ASN A 234 5.13 15.55 -30.70
C ASN A 234 4.18 16.16 -31.73
N PHE A 235 2.86 16.13 -31.52
CA PHE A 235 1.90 16.79 -32.39
C PHE A 235 2.18 18.30 -32.45
N LYS A 236 2.34 18.94 -31.30
CA LYS A 236 2.66 20.36 -31.22
C LYS A 236 3.99 20.70 -31.92
N SER A 237 5.06 19.94 -31.70
CA SER A 237 6.38 20.19 -32.29
C SER A 237 6.40 19.99 -33.81
N THR A 238 5.49 19.22 -34.36
CA THR A 238 5.40 18.89 -35.79
C THR A 238 4.25 19.59 -36.48
N SER A 239 3.70 20.63 -35.88
CA SER A 239 2.62 21.47 -36.43
C SER A 239 1.38 20.66 -36.88
N LEU A 240 1.06 19.58 -36.14
CA LEU A 240 -0.27 18.97 -36.23
C LEU A 240 -1.17 19.70 -35.24
N LEU A 241 -2.15 20.40 -35.76
CA LEU A 241 -3.11 21.12 -34.94
C LEU A 241 -4.15 20.17 -34.37
N PHE A 242 -4.41 20.28 -33.08
CA PHE A 242 -5.39 19.46 -32.36
C PHE A 242 -6.05 20.24 -31.24
N GLU A 243 -7.23 19.81 -30.85
CA GLU A 243 -7.94 20.24 -29.66
C GLU A 243 -7.99 19.05 -28.66
N LEU A 244 -7.69 19.31 -27.40
CA LEU A 244 -7.77 18.29 -26.35
C LEU A 244 -9.16 18.33 -25.70
N ALA A 245 -9.92 17.25 -25.82
CA ALA A 245 -11.25 17.16 -25.21
C ALA A 245 -11.20 16.61 -23.78
N SER A 246 -10.36 15.60 -23.55
CA SER A 246 -10.21 14.99 -22.22
C SER A 246 -8.88 14.27 -22.09
N PHE A 247 -8.40 14.18 -20.85
CA PHE A 247 -7.25 13.36 -20.49
C PHE A 247 -7.50 12.69 -19.14
N ARG A 248 -7.23 11.37 -19.03
CA ARG A 248 -7.37 10.62 -17.80
C ARG A 248 -6.36 9.46 -17.79
N GLY A 249 -5.74 9.20 -16.63
CA GLY A 249 -4.86 8.04 -16.43
C GLY A 249 -4.59 7.82 -14.96
N GLY A 250 -4.32 6.57 -14.62
CA GLY A 250 -4.02 6.14 -13.27
C GLY A 250 -5.11 6.43 -12.23
N ASN A 251 -4.87 5.99 -11.00
CA ASN A 251 -5.87 6.07 -9.93
C ASN A 251 -5.32 6.70 -8.64
N SER A 252 -4.03 6.60 -8.37
CA SER A 252 -3.43 7.03 -7.11
C SER A 252 -2.00 7.51 -7.33
N ALA A 253 -1.52 8.45 -6.50
CA ALA A 253 -0.12 8.84 -6.47
C ALA A 253 0.82 7.67 -6.12
N ASP A 254 0.31 6.72 -5.34
CA ASP A 254 1.08 5.64 -4.70
C ASP A 254 1.32 4.42 -5.60
N THR A 255 0.72 4.44 -6.80
CA THR A 255 0.84 3.33 -7.77
C THR A 255 1.27 3.83 -9.14
N ALA A 256 2.05 3.03 -9.85
CA ALA A 256 2.27 3.23 -11.28
C ALA A 256 0.93 3.14 -12.01
N PRO A 257 0.65 4.02 -12.99
CA PRO A 257 -0.60 3.97 -13.73
C PRO A 257 -0.71 2.68 -14.57
N ASP A 258 -1.84 1.99 -14.46
CA ASP A 258 -2.19 0.81 -15.25
C ASP A 258 -2.64 1.13 -16.68
N GLY A 259 -2.96 2.40 -16.93
CA GLY A 259 -3.38 2.87 -18.22
C GLY A 259 -3.65 4.38 -18.24
N ALA A 260 -3.82 4.90 -19.47
CA ALA A 260 -4.24 6.26 -19.71
C ALA A 260 -5.09 6.34 -20.99
N VAL A 261 -5.95 7.34 -21.06
CA VAL A 261 -6.79 7.61 -22.22
C VAL A 261 -6.92 9.10 -22.42
N MET A 262 -6.85 9.53 -23.66
CA MET A 262 -7.16 10.89 -24.07
C MET A 262 -8.13 10.91 -25.26
N THR A 263 -8.88 12.00 -25.39
CA THR A 263 -9.70 12.27 -26.59
C THR A 263 -9.22 13.58 -27.18
N ILE A 264 -8.86 13.55 -28.44
CA ILE A 264 -8.40 14.69 -29.22
C ILE A 264 -9.29 14.91 -30.46
N VAL A 265 -9.35 16.12 -30.91
CA VAL A 265 -10.07 16.49 -32.14
C VAL A 265 -9.09 17.15 -33.09
N ILE A 266 -9.16 16.77 -34.35
CA ILE A 266 -8.31 17.29 -35.45
C ILE A 266 -9.15 17.67 -36.64
N SER A 267 -8.59 18.44 -37.54
CA SER A 267 -9.21 18.65 -38.86
C SER A 267 -9.13 17.38 -39.70
N SER A 268 -10.20 17.04 -40.42
CA SER A 268 -10.20 15.97 -41.43
C SER A 268 -9.10 16.13 -42.48
N ALA A 269 -8.70 17.37 -42.78
CA ALA A 269 -7.56 17.63 -43.66
C ALA A 269 -6.21 17.13 -43.13
N ASP A 270 -6.07 17.01 -41.81
CA ASP A 270 -4.84 16.53 -41.14
C ASP A 270 -4.90 15.06 -40.77
N GLU A 271 -5.99 14.35 -41.07
CA GLU A 271 -6.22 12.95 -40.66
C GLU A 271 -5.09 11.99 -41.06
N ALA A 272 -4.65 12.03 -42.32
CA ALA A 272 -3.57 11.18 -42.83
C ALA A 272 -2.25 11.45 -42.07
N LYS A 273 -1.97 12.70 -41.74
CA LYS A 273 -0.81 13.09 -40.93
C LYS A 273 -0.90 12.57 -39.49
N PHE A 274 -2.10 12.65 -38.88
CA PHE A 274 -2.37 12.13 -37.57
C PHE A 274 -2.15 10.60 -37.52
N ILE A 275 -2.80 9.85 -38.44
CA ILE A 275 -2.67 8.39 -38.53
C ILE A 275 -1.19 7.99 -38.65
N SER A 276 -0.45 8.58 -39.59
CA SER A 276 0.98 8.29 -39.75
C SER A 276 1.82 8.53 -38.49
N LYS A 277 1.45 9.52 -37.67
CA LYS A 277 2.14 9.80 -36.40
C LYS A 277 1.76 8.83 -35.31
N MET A 278 0.48 8.44 -35.26
CA MET A 278 0.01 7.45 -34.28
C MET A 278 0.63 6.09 -34.58
N ASP A 279 0.64 5.62 -35.83
CA ASP A 279 1.25 4.35 -36.20
C ASP A 279 2.72 4.30 -35.78
N LYS A 280 3.49 5.34 -36.09
CA LYS A 280 4.88 5.45 -35.62
C LYS A 280 5.03 5.49 -34.10
N ALA A 281 4.07 6.03 -33.39
CA ALA A 281 4.09 6.06 -31.92
C ALA A 281 3.79 4.67 -31.35
N LEU A 282 2.85 3.94 -31.95
CA LEU A 282 2.51 2.56 -31.62
C LEU A 282 3.69 1.62 -31.89
N ASP A 283 4.26 1.67 -33.11
CA ASP A 283 5.41 0.83 -33.49
C ASP A 283 6.55 0.98 -32.47
N ARG A 284 6.99 2.22 -32.21
CA ARG A 284 8.04 2.50 -31.23
C ARG A 284 7.70 2.04 -29.81
N PHE A 285 6.45 2.10 -29.45
CA PHE A 285 5.99 1.67 -28.13
C PHE A 285 6.08 0.15 -28.01
N TYR A 286 5.55 -0.58 -28.99
CA TYR A 286 5.58 -2.04 -29.01
C TYR A 286 7.00 -2.58 -29.17
N ASP A 287 7.83 -1.99 -30.03
CA ASP A 287 9.25 -2.35 -30.18
C ASP A 287 10.00 -2.28 -28.84
N LYS A 288 9.62 -1.34 -27.99
CA LYS A 288 10.32 -1.11 -26.73
C LYS A 288 9.74 -1.90 -25.56
N TYR A 289 8.43 -2.12 -25.52
CA TYR A 289 7.73 -2.54 -24.31
C TYR A 289 6.93 -3.83 -24.44
N ALA A 290 6.68 -4.36 -25.65
CA ALA A 290 5.82 -5.52 -25.83
C ALA A 290 6.38 -6.78 -25.17
N GLU A 291 7.70 -6.97 -25.18
CA GLU A 291 8.35 -8.10 -24.52
C GLU A 291 8.20 -8.05 -22.99
N GLN A 292 8.34 -6.85 -22.42
CA GLN A 292 8.22 -6.64 -20.97
C GLN A 292 6.77 -6.69 -20.49
N TYR A 293 5.83 -6.25 -21.33
CA TYR A 293 4.39 -6.14 -21.00
C TYR A 293 3.54 -6.80 -22.08
N PRO A 294 3.46 -8.14 -22.16
CA PRO A 294 2.75 -8.85 -23.24
C PRO A 294 1.25 -8.57 -23.29
N GLU A 295 0.64 -8.15 -22.16
CA GLU A 295 -0.78 -7.81 -22.07
C GLU A 295 -1.07 -6.35 -22.39
N VAL A 296 -0.04 -5.54 -22.71
CA VAL A 296 -0.25 -4.12 -22.95
C VAL A 296 -0.96 -3.89 -24.28
N SER A 297 -1.93 -2.98 -24.26
CA SER A 297 -2.64 -2.54 -25.46
C SER A 297 -2.49 -1.04 -25.62
N TYR A 298 -1.99 -0.63 -26.79
CA TYR A 298 -1.93 0.77 -27.23
C TYR A 298 -2.75 0.93 -28.51
N THR A 299 -3.85 1.64 -28.45
CA THR A 299 -4.82 1.78 -29.55
C THR A 299 -5.26 3.21 -29.74
N TYR A 300 -5.74 3.51 -30.96
CA TYR A 300 -6.52 4.68 -31.25
C TYR A 300 -7.75 4.29 -32.10
N GLU A 301 -8.86 4.95 -31.87
CA GLU A 301 -10.11 4.71 -32.58
C GLU A 301 -10.81 6.03 -32.87
N GLU A 302 -11.46 6.14 -34.02
CA GLU A 302 -12.31 7.27 -34.33
C GLU A 302 -13.55 7.24 -33.44
N VAL A 303 -13.94 8.40 -32.91
CA VAL A 303 -15.13 8.59 -32.07
C VAL A 303 -15.88 9.84 -32.53
N GLU A 304 -17.14 10.01 -32.14
CA GLU A 304 -17.88 11.22 -32.41
C GLU A 304 -17.19 12.45 -31.77
N PRO A 305 -17.01 13.54 -32.53
CA PRO A 305 -16.45 14.76 -31.99
C PRO A 305 -17.32 15.31 -30.84
N PRO A 306 -16.71 15.57 -29.66
CA PRO A 306 -17.45 16.19 -28.57
C PRO A 306 -17.82 17.64 -28.91
N LYS A 307 -18.93 18.12 -28.37
CA LYS A 307 -19.39 19.51 -28.58
C LYS A 307 -18.45 20.56 -27.99
N ARG A 308 -17.66 20.17 -27.00
CA ARG A 308 -16.74 21.06 -26.28
C ARG A 308 -15.40 20.38 -26.04
N VAL A 309 -14.35 21.16 -26.14
CA VAL A 309 -12.96 20.82 -25.89
C VAL A 309 -12.38 21.76 -24.83
N LEU A 310 -11.24 21.45 -24.27
CA LEU A 310 -10.51 22.37 -23.40
C LEU A 310 -10.16 23.64 -24.16
N ALA A 311 -10.19 24.77 -23.49
CA ALA A 311 -9.66 26.00 -24.04
C ALA A 311 -8.18 25.80 -24.40
N THR A 312 -7.72 26.46 -25.46
CA THR A 312 -6.38 26.27 -26.01
C THR A 312 -5.29 26.47 -24.97
N GLU A 313 -5.40 27.49 -24.14
CA GLU A 313 -4.43 27.76 -23.06
C GLU A 313 -4.37 26.61 -22.04
N ASP A 314 -5.52 26.09 -21.59
CA ASP A 314 -5.58 24.98 -20.65
C ASP A 314 -5.00 23.69 -21.24
N ALA A 315 -5.28 23.41 -22.52
CA ALA A 315 -4.72 22.28 -23.24
C ALA A 315 -3.19 22.41 -23.38
N GLU A 316 -2.68 23.59 -23.71
CA GLU A 316 -1.24 23.86 -23.79
C GLU A 316 -0.53 23.72 -22.44
N ASN A 317 -1.16 24.17 -21.37
CA ASN A 317 -0.64 24.04 -20.02
C ASN A 317 -0.55 22.54 -19.61
N ILE A 318 -1.55 21.73 -19.96
CA ILE A 318 -1.51 20.28 -19.72
C ILE A 318 -0.39 19.62 -20.52
N VAL A 319 -0.24 19.95 -21.81
CA VAL A 319 0.85 19.41 -22.65
C VAL A 319 2.21 19.79 -22.08
N SER A 320 2.38 21.06 -21.69
CA SER A 320 3.62 21.55 -21.08
C SER A 320 3.94 20.85 -19.78
N LEU A 321 2.95 20.70 -18.88
CA LEU A 321 3.08 19.97 -17.62
C LEU A 321 3.51 18.53 -17.86
N LEU A 322 2.83 17.80 -18.76
CA LEU A 322 3.15 16.42 -19.05
C LEU A 322 4.51 16.24 -19.74
N TYR A 323 4.96 17.23 -20.49
CA TYR A 323 6.28 17.22 -21.12
C TYR A 323 7.40 17.50 -20.12
N THR A 324 7.26 18.52 -19.27
CA THR A 324 8.30 18.99 -18.36
C THR A 324 8.36 18.23 -17.06
N ALA A 325 7.22 17.77 -16.52
CA ALA A 325 7.21 17.02 -15.26
C ALA A 325 8.03 15.74 -15.39
N PHE A 326 8.99 15.58 -14.48
CA PHE A 326 9.82 14.38 -14.43
C PHE A 326 8.99 13.18 -13.96
N ASN A 327 9.30 12.01 -14.48
CA ASN A 327 8.72 10.72 -14.06
C ASN A 327 9.73 9.60 -14.26
N GLY A 328 9.90 8.77 -13.28
CA GLY A 328 10.85 7.67 -13.29
C GLY A 328 11.98 7.86 -12.29
N THR A 329 13.08 7.16 -12.51
CA THR A 329 14.28 7.25 -11.66
C THR A 329 14.95 8.60 -11.87
N TYR A 330 15.07 9.36 -10.77
CA TYR A 330 15.75 10.66 -10.77
C TYR A 330 17.25 10.50 -10.52
N TYR A 331 17.62 9.67 -9.55
CA TYR A 331 19.01 9.43 -9.19
C TYR A 331 19.26 7.96 -8.84
N LYS A 332 20.45 7.47 -9.24
CA LYS A 332 20.99 6.16 -8.84
C LYS A 332 22.38 6.36 -8.24
N ASP A 333 22.72 5.54 -7.25
CA ASP A 333 24.09 5.49 -6.73
C ASP A 333 25.06 4.79 -7.72
N ASP A 334 26.33 4.73 -7.33
CA ASP A 334 27.40 4.13 -8.14
C ASP A 334 27.21 2.61 -8.33
N ASP A 335 26.48 1.96 -7.45
CA ASP A 335 26.11 0.53 -7.52
C ASP A 335 24.84 0.28 -8.38
N GLY A 336 24.20 1.36 -8.86
CA GLY A 336 22.99 1.31 -9.69
C GLY A 336 21.70 1.20 -8.91
N ASN A 337 21.72 1.32 -7.57
CA ASN A 337 20.52 1.34 -6.75
C ASN A 337 19.76 2.65 -6.96
N VAL A 338 18.42 2.55 -7.01
CA VAL A 338 17.56 3.73 -7.15
C VAL A 338 17.51 4.46 -5.80
N ILE A 339 18.04 5.68 -5.77
CA ILE A 339 18.07 6.54 -4.58
C ILE A 339 16.89 7.51 -4.58
N ALA A 340 16.52 8.03 -5.76
CA ALA A 340 15.39 8.94 -5.89
C ALA A 340 14.57 8.63 -7.14
N LEU A 341 13.25 8.72 -7.02
CA LEU A 341 12.33 8.52 -8.13
C LEU A 341 11.07 9.35 -7.94
N THR A 342 10.39 9.63 -9.06
CA THR A 342 9.07 10.28 -9.06
C THR A 342 8.07 9.48 -9.89
N ASN A 343 6.78 9.66 -9.57
CA ASN A 343 5.70 9.02 -10.29
C ASN A 343 4.53 9.97 -10.47
N ILE A 344 4.14 10.19 -11.72
CA ILE A 344 2.85 10.80 -12.04
C ILE A 344 1.81 9.68 -11.96
N GLY A 345 1.20 9.52 -10.78
CA GLY A 345 0.34 8.38 -10.47
C GLY A 345 -1.08 8.53 -10.99
N SER A 346 -1.57 9.76 -11.20
CA SER A 346 -2.86 9.98 -11.84
C SER A 346 -3.02 11.37 -12.45
N ILE A 347 -3.85 11.46 -13.49
CA ILE A 347 -4.33 12.72 -14.10
C ILE A 347 -5.80 12.61 -14.44
N SER A 348 -6.55 13.70 -14.32
CA SER A 348 -7.95 13.78 -14.73
C SER A 348 -8.35 15.20 -15.07
N THR A 349 -9.09 15.36 -16.17
CA THR A 349 -9.72 16.63 -16.61
C THR A 349 -11.23 16.66 -16.35
N LYS A 350 -11.75 15.76 -15.50
CA LYS A 350 -13.19 15.68 -15.22
C LYS A 350 -13.71 16.86 -14.40
N ASN A 351 -15.00 17.16 -14.58
CA ASN A 351 -15.75 18.15 -13.80
C ASN A 351 -15.13 19.56 -13.89
N GLN A 352 -14.66 19.95 -15.07
CA GLN A 352 -14.03 21.25 -15.32
C GLN A 352 -12.84 21.53 -14.39
N ARG A 353 -12.11 20.48 -14.02
CA ARG A 353 -10.97 20.60 -13.13
C ARG A 353 -9.85 19.65 -13.53
N LEU A 354 -8.66 20.21 -13.68
CA LEU A 354 -7.44 19.42 -13.71
C LEU A 354 -7.14 18.90 -12.29
N ARG A 355 -6.81 17.64 -12.19
CA ARG A 355 -6.22 17.04 -10.98
C ARG A 355 -5.08 16.15 -11.42
N VAL A 356 -3.90 16.39 -10.87
CA VAL A 356 -2.72 15.55 -11.08
C VAL A 356 -2.20 15.15 -9.71
N GLN A 357 -1.91 13.88 -9.53
CA GLN A 357 -1.30 13.36 -8.32
C GLN A 357 0.09 12.83 -8.65
N VAL A 358 1.06 13.32 -7.90
CA VAL A 358 2.46 12.99 -8.08
C VAL A 358 3.00 12.52 -6.72
N SER A 359 3.89 11.56 -6.74
CA SER A 359 4.67 11.15 -5.57
C SER A 359 6.15 11.10 -5.90
N ALA A 360 6.96 11.30 -4.89
CA ALA A 360 8.40 11.13 -4.94
C ALA A 360 8.86 10.27 -3.77
N LEU A 361 9.81 9.40 -4.03
CA LEU A 361 10.54 8.64 -3.02
C LEU A 361 12.01 8.97 -3.11
N SER A 362 12.69 9.13 -1.96
CA SER A 362 14.13 9.20 -1.92
C SER A 362 14.69 8.65 -0.61
N CYS A 363 15.84 8.01 -0.69
CA CYS A 363 16.66 7.62 0.46
C CYS A 363 17.53 8.77 0.97
N ALA A 364 17.59 9.90 0.26
CA ALA A 364 18.36 11.09 0.65
C ALA A 364 17.46 12.34 0.64
N GLN A 365 17.50 13.11 1.73
CA GLN A 365 16.62 14.28 1.93
C GLN A 365 16.82 15.34 0.83
N GLU A 366 18.06 15.55 0.38
CA GLU A 366 18.40 16.53 -0.65
C GLU A 366 17.58 16.38 -1.93
N TYR A 367 17.26 15.14 -2.35
CA TYR A 367 16.45 14.90 -3.56
C TYR A 367 14.93 14.98 -3.32
N LEU A 368 14.50 15.19 -2.09
CA LEU A 368 13.09 15.45 -1.78
C LEU A 368 12.82 16.97 -1.70
N ASP A 369 13.86 17.76 -1.49
CA ASP A 369 13.77 19.21 -1.36
C ASP A 369 13.88 19.91 -2.74
N GLU A 370 14.36 19.22 -3.78
CA GLU A 370 14.39 19.67 -5.19
C GLU A 370 13.04 19.45 -5.90
#